data_27ab89d7ae1c4e7ab427078ece622d2f
#
_entry.id   27ab89d7ae1c4e7ab427078ece622d2f
#
_cell.length_a   1.000
_cell.length_b   1.000
_cell.length_c   1.000
_cell.angle_alpha   90.00
_cell.angle_beta   90.00
_cell.angle_gamma   90.00
#
_symmetry.space_group_name_H-M   'P 1'
#
loop_
_entity.id
_entity.type
_entity.pdbx_description
1 polymer ?
#
loop_
_entity_poly.entity_id
_entity_poly.type
_entity_poly.pdbx_seq_one_letter_code
_entity_poly.pdbx_strand_id
1 'polypeptide(L)'
;MFSSHVSMHLKPNTRAEFAQTIENEILPLLRKQHGFQDEIVFVAPGSGTEGVAISLWDKKEDAEAYHSGSYPEVVKALAKVVDGTPEVRNFEVTHSTLQETAARVAA
;
A
#
# COMPACT_ATOMS: atom_id res chain seq x y z
N MET A 1 11.87 0.22 10.62
CA MET A 1 10.69 0.42 9.76
C MET A 1 10.72 -0.54 8.59
N PHE A 2 9.56 -1.03 8.22
CA PHE A 2 9.41 -2.06 7.19
C PHE A 2 8.47 -1.55 6.11
N SER A 3 8.72 -1.89 4.84
CA SER A 3 7.87 -1.47 3.74
C SER A 3 7.35 -2.66 2.94
N SER A 4 6.13 -2.53 2.44
CA SER A 4 5.49 -3.51 1.59
C SER A 4 5.08 -2.81 0.29
N HIS A 5 5.54 -3.33 -0.83
CA HIS A 5 5.32 -2.76 -2.16
C HIS A 5 4.38 -3.68 -2.94
N VAL A 6 3.27 -3.13 -3.39
CA VAL A 6 2.29 -3.87 -4.18
C VAL A 6 2.26 -3.29 -5.58
N SER A 7 2.70 -4.08 -6.55
CA SER A 7 2.69 -3.69 -7.97
C SER A 7 1.44 -4.25 -8.63
N MET A 8 0.76 -3.40 -9.41
CA MET A 8 -0.52 -3.73 -10.01
C MET A 8 -0.57 -3.30 -11.45
N HIS A 9 -1.34 -4.03 -12.24
CA HIS A 9 -1.67 -3.65 -13.60
C HIS A 9 -3.12 -3.19 -13.63
N LEU A 10 -3.34 -1.91 -13.88
CA LEU A 10 -4.67 -1.33 -13.85
C LEU A 10 -5.40 -1.58 -15.17
N LYS A 11 -6.71 -1.83 -15.07
CA LYS A 11 -7.56 -1.91 -16.27
C LYS A 11 -7.58 -0.54 -16.97
N PRO A 12 -7.72 -0.50 -18.30
CA PRO A 12 -7.81 0.77 -19.02
C PRO A 12 -8.93 1.66 -18.48
N ASN A 13 -8.66 2.96 -18.41
CA ASN A 13 -9.65 3.97 -18.03
C ASN A 13 -10.24 3.82 -16.62
N THR A 14 -9.46 3.22 -15.68
CA THR A 14 -9.92 3.02 -14.30
C THR A 14 -9.16 3.89 -13.29
N ARG A 15 -8.35 4.83 -13.73
CA ARG A 15 -7.51 5.63 -12.84
C ARG A 15 -8.31 6.35 -11.75
N ALA A 16 -9.42 7.00 -12.13
CA ALA A 16 -10.26 7.72 -11.18
C ALA A 16 -10.94 6.75 -10.20
N GLU A 17 -11.44 5.64 -10.70
CA GLU A 17 -12.07 4.62 -9.87
C GLU A 17 -11.06 3.98 -8.93
N PHE A 18 -9.84 3.74 -9.39
CA PHE A 18 -8.74 3.24 -8.57
C PHE A 18 -8.47 4.19 -7.40
N ALA A 19 -8.33 5.50 -7.69
CA ALA A 19 -8.09 6.50 -6.66
C ALA A 19 -9.22 6.52 -5.62
N GLN A 20 -10.47 6.44 -6.07
CA GLN A 20 -11.62 6.39 -5.16
C GLN A 20 -11.64 5.14 -4.30
N THR A 21 -11.29 4.00 -4.88
CA THR A 21 -11.22 2.74 -4.14
C THR A 21 -10.15 2.81 -3.05
N ILE A 22 -8.97 3.35 -3.38
CA ILE A 22 -7.91 3.55 -2.39
C ILE A 22 -8.41 4.43 -1.25
N GLU A 23 -8.98 5.58 -1.57
CA GLU A 23 -9.39 6.56 -0.57
C GLU A 23 -10.55 6.08 0.30
N ASN A 24 -11.55 5.46 -0.30
CA ASN A 24 -12.80 5.13 0.38
C ASN A 24 -12.80 3.75 1.03
N GLU A 25 -12.03 2.79 0.53
CA GLU A 25 -12.08 1.41 0.99
C GLU A 25 -10.76 0.92 1.59
N ILE A 26 -9.63 1.32 1.04
CA ILE A 26 -8.33 0.76 1.42
C ILE A 26 -7.66 1.56 2.53
N LEU A 27 -7.58 2.88 2.40
CA LEU A 27 -6.96 3.71 3.43
C LEU A 27 -7.66 3.61 4.78
N PRO A 28 -9.01 3.60 4.86
CA PRO A 28 -9.68 3.41 6.15
C PRO A 28 -9.32 2.07 6.80
N LEU A 29 -9.19 1.02 6.00
CA LEU A 29 -8.81 -0.30 6.48
C LEU A 29 -7.37 -0.31 7.00
N LEU A 30 -6.44 0.29 6.25
CA LEU A 30 -5.04 0.38 6.65
C LEU A 30 -4.86 1.16 7.94
N ARG A 31 -5.58 2.27 8.10
CA ARG A 31 -5.47 3.11 9.30
C ARG A 31 -5.83 2.38 10.59
N LYS A 32 -6.59 1.29 10.51
CA LYS A 32 -6.96 0.47 11.66
C LYS A 32 -5.90 -0.57 12.02
N GLN A 33 -4.90 -0.77 11.18
CA GLN A 33 -3.92 -1.81 11.38
C GLN A 33 -2.85 -1.39 12.38
N HIS A 34 -2.49 -2.29 13.27
CA HIS A 34 -1.41 -2.05 14.22
C HIS A 34 -0.09 -1.83 13.49
N GLY A 35 0.63 -0.80 13.87
CA GLY A 35 1.95 -0.50 13.32
C GLY A 35 1.94 0.17 11.95
N PHE A 36 0.77 0.45 11.38
CA PHE A 36 0.69 1.16 10.11
C PHE A 36 1.17 2.61 10.28
N GLN A 37 2.09 3.04 9.41
CA GLN A 37 2.65 4.39 9.45
C GLN A 37 2.14 5.26 8.31
N ASP A 38 2.27 4.79 7.09
CA ASP A 38 1.94 5.62 5.92
C ASP A 38 1.69 4.76 4.69
N GLU A 39 0.99 5.35 3.73
CA GLU A 39 0.71 4.74 2.44
C GLU A 39 1.01 5.74 1.33
N ILE A 40 1.76 5.32 0.32
CA ILE A 40 2.04 6.13 -0.86
C ILE A 40 1.61 5.32 -2.07
N VAL A 41 0.77 5.91 -2.91
CA VAL A 41 0.26 5.25 -4.12
C VAL A 41 0.74 6.00 -5.35
N PHE A 42 1.34 5.26 -6.27
CA PHE A 42 1.85 5.79 -7.52
C PHE A 42 1.06 5.23 -8.69
N VAL A 43 0.81 6.05 -9.69
CA VAL A 43 0.24 5.61 -10.96
C VAL A 43 1.15 6.13 -12.07
N ALA A 44 1.51 5.26 -13.00
CA ALA A 44 2.37 5.65 -14.12
C ALA A 44 1.73 6.77 -14.93
N PRO A 45 2.52 7.75 -15.39
CA PRO A 45 1.99 8.81 -16.24
C PRO A 45 1.58 8.24 -17.61
N GLY A 46 0.81 9.03 -18.35
CA GLY A 46 0.36 8.62 -19.68
C GLY A 46 -0.85 7.68 -19.61
N SER A 47 -0.68 6.43 -20.03
CA SER A 47 -1.79 5.45 -20.06
C SER A 47 -2.39 5.17 -18.69
N GLY A 48 -1.60 5.33 -17.61
CA GLY A 48 -2.08 5.10 -16.26
C GLY A 48 -2.43 3.65 -15.97
N THR A 49 -1.76 2.69 -16.63
CA THR A 49 -2.04 1.25 -16.48
C THR A 49 -1.12 0.55 -15.49
N GLU A 50 -0.14 1.23 -14.95
CA GLU A 50 0.74 0.64 -13.93
C GLU A 50 0.59 1.40 -12.62
N GLY A 51 0.37 0.66 -11.54
CA GLY A 51 0.25 1.24 -10.21
C GLY A 51 1.18 0.54 -9.22
N VAL A 52 1.69 1.31 -8.27
CA VAL A 52 2.50 0.78 -7.17
C VAL A 52 2.00 1.42 -5.88
N ALA A 53 1.66 0.59 -4.91
CA ALA A 53 1.27 1.06 -3.58
C ALA A 53 2.33 0.64 -2.59
N ILE A 54 2.84 1.60 -1.81
CA ILE A 54 3.85 1.33 -0.79
C ILE A 54 3.24 1.63 0.57
N SER A 55 3.24 0.63 1.46
CA SER A 55 2.83 0.80 2.84
C SER A 55 4.05 0.73 3.76
N LEU A 56 4.10 1.63 4.74
CA LEU A 56 5.18 1.68 5.71
C LEU A 56 4.65 1.22 7.06
N TRP A 57 5.43 0.39 7.74
CA TRP A 57 5.05 -0.26 9.00
C TRP A 57 6.16 -0.09 10.04
N ASP A 58 5.78 -0.08 11.31
CA ASP A 58 6.77 -0.05 12.40
C ASP A 58 7.66 -1.26 12.36
N LYS A 59 7.06 -2.45 12.19
CA LYS A 59 7.76 -3.74 12.26
C LYS A 59 7.30 -4.66 11.15
N LYS A 60 8.19 -5.60 10.80
CA LYS A 60 7.87 -6.67 9.86
C LYS A 60 6.63 -7.47 10.29
N GLU A 61 6.52 -7.76 11.59
CA GLU A 61 5.42 -8.54 12.15
C GLU A 61 4.07 -7.86 11.91
N ASP A 62 4.03 -6.53 11.96
CA ASP A 62 2.81 -5.76 11.71
C ASP A 62 2.37 -5.91 10.26
N ALA A 63 3.31 -5.81 9.31
CA ALA A 63 3.03 -6.01 7.90
C ALA A 63 2.56 -7.44 7.63
N GLU A 64 3.20 -8.45 8.25
CA GLU A 64 2.82 -9.85 8.09
C GLU A 64 1.40 -10.11 8.64
N ALA A 65 1.07 -9.53 9.79
CA ALA A 65 -0.27 -9.65 10.36
C ALA A 65 -1.33 -9.05 9.43
N TYR A 66 -1.04 -7.90 8.84
CA TYR A 66 -1.93 -7.28 7.85
C TYR A 66 -2.12 -8.18 6.64
N HIS A 67 -1.02 -8.70 6.07
CA HIS A 67 -1.08 -9.54 4.88
C HIS A 67 -1.86 -10.83 5.12
N SER A 68 -1.76 -11.42 6.30
CA SER A 68 -2.50 -12.62 6.65
C SER A 68 -3.97 -12.34 6.98
N GLY A 69 -4.26 -11.16 7.51
CA GLY A 69 -5.60 -10.80 7.99
C GLY A 69 -6.43 -10.03 6.98
N SER A 70 -6.13 -8.76 6.81
CA SER A 70 -6.98 -7.83 6.06
C SER A 70 -6.64 -7.68 4.58
N TYR A 71 -5.43 -8.04 4.16
CA TYR A 71 -5.00 -7.88 2.78
C TYR A 71 -5.93 -8.58 1.76
N PRO A 72 -6.48 -9.77 2.02
CA PRO A 72 -7.42 -10.39 1.09
C PRO A 72 -8.64 -9.50 0.77
N GLU A 73 -9.10 -8.71 1.72
CA GLU A 73 -10.18 -7.75 1.48
C GLU A 73 -9.75 -6.63 0.54
N VAL A 74 -8.50 -6.20 0.65
CA VAL A 74 -7.92 -5.18 -0.23
C VAL A 74 -7.85 -5.71 -1.66
N VAL A 75 -7.38 -6.93 -1.85
CA VAL A 75 -7.32 -7.57 -3.16
C VAL A 75 -8.72 -7.66 -3.77
N LYS A 76 -9.70 -8.04 -2.96
CA LYS A 76 -11.09 -8.13 -3.41
C LYS A 76 -11.64 -6.77 -3.85
N ALA A 77 -11.35 -5.71 -3.08
CA ALA A 77 -11.79 -4.37 -3.41
C ALA A 77 -11.14 -3.87 -4.71
N LEU A 78 -9.88 -4.23 -4.94
CA LEU A 78 -9.13 -3.81 -6.13
C LEU A 78 -9.48 -4.63 -7.39
N ALA A 79 -10.14 -5.77 -7.25
CA ALA A 79 -10.39 -6.67 -8.38
C ALA A 79 -11.14 -6.00 -9.54
N LYS A 80 -11.98 -5.02 -9.26
CA LYS A 80 -12.74 -4.32 -10.30
C LYS A 80 -11.89 -3.38 -11.16
N VAL A 81 -10.70 -2.96 -10.66
CA VAL A 81 -9.84 -2.01 -11.36
C VAL A 81 -8.46 -2.56 -11.70
N VAL A 82 -8.13 -3.76 -11.22
CA VAL A 82 -6.82 -4.38 -11.42
C VAL A 82 -6.96 -5.63 -12.28
N ASP A 83 -6.09 -5.74 -13.30
CA ASP A 83 -5.96 -6.95 -14.10
C ASP A 83 -4.96 -7.88 -13.44
N GLY A 84 -5.34 -9.14 -13.30
CA GLY A 84 -4.47 -10.15 -12.71
C GLY A 84 -4.29 -9.99 -11.20
N THR A 85 -3.29 -10.65 -10.68
CA THR A 85 -2.99 -10.67 -9.25
C THR A 85 -1.91 -9.64 -8.93
N PRO A 86 -2.11 -8.77 -7.93
CA PRO A 86 -1.06 -7.85 -7.49
C PRO A 86 0.17 -8.62 -7.00
N GLU A 87 1.35 -8.09 -7.30
CA GLU A 87 2.61 -8.67 -6.85
C GLU A 87 3.10 -7.93 -5.61
N VAL A 88 3.41 -8.66 -4.55
CA VAL A 88 3.86 -8.10 -3.28
C VAL A 88 5.34 -8.35 -3.09
N ARG A 89 6.10 -7.28 -2.76
CA ARG A 89 7.51 -7.35 -2.40
C ARG A 89 7.73 -6.58 -1.11
N ASN A 90 8.51 -7.15 -0.21
CA ASN A 90 8.75 -6.58 1.11
C ASN A 90 10.21 -6.19 1.28
N PHE A 91 10.45 -5.07 1.96
CA PHE A 91 11.80 -4.54 2.18
C PHE A 91 11.93 -3.96 3.57
N GLU A 92 13.12 -4.09 4.14
CA GLU A 92 13.48 -3.29 5.32
C GLU A 92 13.87 -1.89 4.85
N VAL A 93 13.43 -0.87 5.58
CA VAL A 93 13.82 0.50 5.27
C VAL A 93 15.14 0.76 5.97
N THR A 94 16.19 1.01 5.19
CA THR A 94 17.51 1.32 5.76
C THR A 94 17.67 2.82 6.04
N HIS A 95 17.12 3.67 5.16
CA HIS A 95 17.23 5.11 5.25
C HIS A 95 15.95 5.78 4.79
N SER A 96 15.47 6.76 5.56
CA SER A 96 14.29 7.55 5.20
C SER A 96 14.25 8.80 6.05
N THR A 97 13.95 9.94 5.45
CA THR A 97 13.71 11.17 6.20
C THR A 97 12.46 11.06 7.05
N LEU A 98 11.47 10.31 6.59
CA LEU A 98 10.26 10.01 7.38
C LEU A 98 10.61 9.17 8.59
N GLN A 99 11.46 8.16 8.41
CA GLN A 99 11.92 7.30 9.49
C GLN A 99 12.71 8.09 10.52
N GLU A 100 13.61 8.98 10.09
CA GLU A 100 14.38 9.84 10.98
C GLU A 100 13.44 10.69 11.82
N THR A 101 12.43 11.29 11.19
CA THR A 101 11.46 12.14 11.87
C THR A 101 10.67 11.32 12.90
N ALA A 102 10.22 10.14 12.53
CA ALA A 102 9.50 9.24 13.42
C ALA A 102 10.37 8.81 14.59
N ALA A 103 11.64 8.49 14.34
CA ALA A 103 12.58 8.09 15.38
C ALA A 103 12.82 9.22 16.39
N ARG A 104 12.95 10.46 15.92
CA ARG A 104 13.10 11.62 16.80
C ARG A 104 11.87 11.87 17.65
N VAL A 105 10.71 11.70 17.06
CA VAL A 105 9.43 11.86 17.78
C VAL A 105 9.27 10.75 18.81
N ALA A 106 9.65 9.52 18.47
CA ALA A 106 9.55 8.37 19.35
C ALA A 106 10.58 8.41 20.49
N ALA A 107 11.72 9.02 20.23
CA ALA A 107 12.78 9.13 21.22
C ALA A 107 12.44 10.18 22.26
#